data_08a212d342ac24869b7fac51abf86b3c
#
_entry.id   08a212d342ac24869b7fac51abf86b3c
#
_cell.length_a   1.000
_cell.length_b   1.000
_cell.length_c   1.000
_cell.angle_alpha   90.00
_cell.angle_beta   90.00
_cell.angle_gamma   90.00
#
_symmetry.space_group_name_H-M   'P 1'
#
loop_
_entity.id
_entity.type
_entity.pdbx_description
1 polymer ?
#
loop_
_entity_poly.entity_id
_entity_poly.type
_entity_poly.pdbx_seq_one_letter_code
_entity_poly.pdbx_strand_id
1 'polypeptide(L)'
;MLSNVPPVLNQVNALVVVDNGSTACELAPWQAACKIHGFELIQNAENLGIAEALNQGVHWAQRRGFPWVLLFDQDSKITDGYLEAMFTSWKTHSDPDRVASMHPLYKDTAMGVEGVLRRAEDGGPIVAMTSGALMPTWIFDKIGMFRADYFVDEVDTEYCFRIRAAGYLLAVSPASVLLHHIGHPRKSSFLGLRFTPTHHSALRRYYMSRNRLVVYKKYIWIFPRWVLQSMKDSMVETAKCFLGEENRGRKLRNFLLGTWDGLRGRMGKRENL
;
A
#
# COMPACT_ATOMS: atom_id res chain seq x y z
N MET A 1 -6.55 -6.25 15.24
CA MET A 1 -6.00 -7.15 14.21
C MET A 1 -6.85 -8.41 14.07
N LEU A 2 -6.81 -9.37 14.98
CA LEU A 2 -7.60 -10.62 14.88
C LEU A 2 -9.11 -10.41 14.73
N SER A 3 -9.68 -9.34 15.30
CA SER A 3 -11.09 -8.97 15.12
C SER A 3 -11.50 -8.69 13.66
N ASN A 4 -10.54 -8.52 12.77
CA ASN A 4 -10.80 -8.27 11.34
C ASN A 4 -10.93 -9.58 10.54
N VAL A 5 -10.51 -10.72 11.12
CA VAL A 5 -10.52 -12.02 10.43
C VAL A 5 -11.94 -12.52 10.14
N PRO A 6 -12.90 -12.58 11.10
CA PRO A 6 -14.24 -13.09 10.83
C PRO A 6 -14.99 -12.28 9.76
N PRO A 7 -15.03 -10.93 9.76
CA PRO A 7 -15.69 -10.17 8.71
C PRO A 7 -15.14 -10.42 7.30
N VAL A 8 -13.83 -10.70 7.18
CA VAL A 8 -13.22 -11.07 5.90
C VAL A 8 -13.62 -12.47 5.50
N LEU A 9 -13.49 -13.46 6.38
CA LEU A 9 -13.81 -14.86 6.11
C LEU A 9 -15.26 -15.06 5.69
N ASN A 10 -16.20 -14.26 6.19
CA ASN A 10 -17.61 -14.31 5.79
C ASN A 10 -17.85 -13.87 4.34
N GLN A 11 -16.88 -13.24 3.68
CA GLN A 11 -17.02 -12.68 2.34
C GLN A 11 -16.09 -13.31 1.30
N VAL A 12 -15.10 -14.13 1.71
CA VAL A 12 -14.12 -14.75 0.82
C VAL A 12 -14.16 -16.27 0.90
N ASN A 13 -13.72 -16.95 -0.15
CA ASN A 13 -13.66 -18.42 -0.17
C ASN A 13 -12.49 -18.98 0.65
N ALA A 14 -11.44 -18.21 0.81
CA ALA A 14 -10.26 -18.59 1.59
C ALA A 14 -9.48 -17.34 2.02
N LEU A 15 -8.72 -17.47 3.10
CA LEU A 15 -7.85 -16.44 3.63
C LEU A 15 -6.45 -17.01 3.85
N VAL A 16 -5.45 -16.27 3.45
CA VAL A 16 -4.05 -16.49 3.83
C VAL A 16 -3.53 -15.26 4.55
N VAL A 17 -2.88 -15.46 5.66
CA VAL A 17 -2.14 -14.42 6.37
C VAL A 17 -0.65 -14.67 6.17
N VAL A 18 0.08 -13.65 5.77
CA VAL A 18 1.54 -13.72 5.63
C VAL A 18 2.16 -12.96 6.79
N ASP A 19 2.74 -13.70 7.72
CA ASP A 19 3.55 -13.16 8.80
C ASP A 19 4.95 -12.84 8.30
N ASN A 20 5.35 -11.60 8.44
CA ASN A 20 6.58 -11.09 7.85
C ASN A 20 7.71 -10.94 8.89
N GLY A 21 7.93 -12.01 9.67
CA GLY A 21 9.02 -12.11 10.63
C GLY A 21 8.70 -11.52 12.01
N SER A 22 7.49 -11.74 12.51
CA SER A 22 7.12 -11.40 13.90
C SER A 22 7.85 -12.28 14.91
N THR A 23 7.95 -11.78 16.13
CA THR A 23 8.47 -12.58 17.26
C THR A 23 7.50 -13.72 17.61
N ALA A 24 7.99 -14.77 18.25
CA ALA A 24 7.16 -15.91 18.64
C ALA A 24 5.93 -15.48 19.49
N CYS A 25 6.08 -14.46 20.33
CA CYS A 25 5.00 -13.93 21.17
C CYS A 25 3.91 -13.22 20.35
N GLU A 26 4.30 -12.48 19.31
CA GLU A 26 3.36 -11.80 18.40
C GLU A 26 2.68 -12.79 17.45
N LEU A 27 3.37 -13.87 17.08
CA LEU A 27 2.88 -14.89 16.17
C LEU A 27 1.88 -15.87 16.80
N ALA A 28 2.06 -16.20 18.09
CA ALA A 28 1.23 -17.19 18.77
C ALA A 28 -0.28 -16.94 18.68
N PRO A 29 -0.81 -15.70 18.83
CA PRO A 29 -2.22 -15.42 18.62
C PRO A 29 -2.73 -15.73 17.21
N TRP A 30 -1.89 -15.50 16.18
CA TRP A 30 -2.22 -15.81 14.78
C TRP A 30 -2.25 -17.31 14.52
N GLN A 31 -1.32 -18.07 15.10
CA GLN A 31 -1.30 -19.54 15.02
C GLN A 31 -2.54 -20.16 15.68
N ALA A 32 -2.96 -19.60 16.82
CA ALA A 32 -4.20 -20.02 17.47
C ALA A 32 -5.43 -19.68 16.63
N ALA A 33 -5.52 -18.46 16.11
CA ALA A 33 -6.64 -18.03 15.27
C ALA A 33 -6.74 -18.83 13.98
N CYS A 34 -5.61 -19.16 13.35
CA CYS A 34 -5.54 -20.00 12.16
C CYS A 34 -6.22 -21.36 12.40
N LYS A 35 -5.96 -22.00 13.54
CA LYS A 35 -6.59 -23.29 13.94
C LYS A 35 -8.08 -23.16 14.19
N ILE A 36 -8.52 -22.05 14.79
CA ILE A 36 -9.91 -21.79 15.14
C ILE A 36 -10.76 -21.47 13.92
N HIS A 37 -10.25 -20.63 13.04
CA HIS A 37 -11.00 -20.06 11.91
C HIS A 37 -10.70 -20.72 10.56
N GLY A 38 -9.73 -21.64 10.48
CA GLY A 38 -9.46 -22.43 9.28
C GLY A 38 -8.78 -21.68 8.13
N PHE A 39 -8.08 -20.56 8.41
CA PHE A 39 -7.27 -19.87 7.39
C PHE A 39 -5.81 -20.37 7.38
N GLU A 40 -5.07 -20.09 6.32
CA GLU A 40 -3.65 -20.45 6.25
C GLU A 40 -2.73 -19.33 6.74
N LEU A 41 -1.59 -19.73 7.29
CA LEU A 41 -0.56 -18.83 7.80
C LEU A 41 0.79 -19.16 7.16
N ILE A 42 1.31 -18.25 6.36
CA ILE A 42 2.68 -18.30 5.83
C ILE A 42 3.57 -17.52 6.80
N GLN A 43 4.67 -18.13 7.24
CA GLN A 43 5.59 -17.53 8.22
C GLN A 43 6.95 -17.31 7.57
N ASN A 44 7.39 -16.07 7.54
CA ASN A 44 8.74 -15.72 7.12
C ASN A 44 9.67 -15.68 8.34
N ALA A 45 10.89 -16.16 8.16
CA ALA A 45 11.91 -16.15 9.22
C ALA A 45 12.37 -14.73 9.59
N GLU A 46 12.22 -13.78 8.66
CA GLU A 46 12.56 -12.36 8.82
C GLU A 46 11.62 -11.47 8.01
N ASN A 47 11.70 -10.16 8.25
CA ASN A 47 10.97 -9.17 7.45
C ASN A 47 11.57 -9.07 6.05
N LEU A 48 10.82 -9.54 5.05
CA LEU A 48 11.18 -9.52 3.63
C LEU A 48 10.62 -8.29 2.88
N GLY A 49 9.91 -7.43 3.59
CA GLY A 49 9.21 -6.27 3.02
C GLY A 49 7.77 -6.58 2.58
N ILE A 50 6.97 -5.51 2.46
CA ILE A 50 5.53 -5.65 2.16
C ILE A 50 5.27 -6.23 0.77
N ALA A 51 6.06 -5.85 -0.22
CA ALA A 51 5.90 -6.33 -1.59
C ALA A 51 6.09 -7.84 -1.70
N GLU A 52 7.09 -8.41 -1.00
CA GLU A 52 7.32 -9.85 -0.98
C GLU A 52 6.20 -10.59 -0.24
N ALA A 53 5.72 -10.06 0.88
CA ALA A 53 4.58 -10.64 1.59
C ALA A 53 3.31 -10.67 0.72
N LEU A 54 3.02 -9.60 -0.02
CA LEU A 54 1.91 -9.55 -0.98
C LEU A 54 2.10 -10.59 -2.09
N ASN A 55 3.30 -10.71 -2.65
CA ASN A 55 3.64 -11.69 -3.68
C ASN A 55 3.39 -13.13 -3.22
N GLN A 56 3.79 -13.46 -1.99
CA GLN A 56 3.56 -14.79 -1.40
C GLN A 56 2.06 -15.09 -1.30
N GLY A 57 1.24 -14.12 -0.88
CA GLY A 57 -0.23 -14.24 -0.86
C GLY A 57 -0.82 -14.44 -2.26
N VAL A 58 -0.37 -13.67 -3.25
CA VAL A 58 -0.80 -13.82 -4.65
C VAL A 58 -0.40 -15.19 -5.21
N HIS A 59 0.83 -15.63 -5.03
CA HIS A 59 1.29 -16.95 -5.46
C HIS A 59 0.52 -18.09 -4.78
N TRP A 60 0.17 -17.92 -3.51
CA TRP A 60 -0.68 -18.88 -2.81
C TRP A 60 -2.05 -19.00 -3.47
N ALA A 61 -2.68 -17.87 -3.84
CA ALA A 61 -3.97 -17.84 -4.52
C ALA A 61 -3.88 -18.46 -5.93
N GLN A 62 -2.87 -18.09 -6.72
CA GLN A 62 -2.65 -18.64 -8.06
C GLN A 62 -2.48 -20.16 -8.05
N ARG A 63 -1.64 -20.70 -7.13
CA ARG A 63 -1.44 -22.16 -7.01
C ARG A 63 -2.69 -22.93 -6.64
N ARG A 64 -3.69 -22.27 -6.03
CA ARG A 64 -5.02 -22.85 -5.70
C ARG A 64 -6.09 -22.58 -6.74
N GLY A 65 -5.73 -21.91 -7.83
CA GLY A 65 -6.66 -21.59 -8.91
C GLY A 65 -7.69 -20.51 -8.57
N PHE A 66 -7.45 -19.68 -7.56
CA PHE A 66 -8.33 -18.56 -7.27
C PHE A 66 -8.20 -17.50 -8.38
N PRO A 67 -9.32 -17.09 -9.01
CA PRO A 67 -9.30 -16.10 -10.09
C PRO A 67 -9.14 -14.67 -9.58
N TRP A 68 -9.33 -14.44 -8.28
CA TRP A 68 -9.30 -13.12 -7.65
C TRP A 68 -8.52 -13.15 -6.35
N VAL A 69 -7.89 -12.02 -6.04
CA VAL A 69 -7.28 -11.73 -4.74
C VAL A 69 -7.83 -10.42 -4.20
N LEU A 70 -8.11 -10.41 -2.90
CA LEU A 70 -8.45 -9.22 -2.14
C LEU A 70 -7.32 -8.99 -1.14
N LEU A 71 -6.61 -7.87 -1.28
CA LEU A 71 -5.39 -7.57 -0.55
C LEU A 71 -5.69 -6.66 0.65
N PHE A 72 -5.09 -6.95 1.80
CA PHE A 72 -5.29 -6.16 3.03
C PHE A 72 -4.00 -5.95 3.80
N ASP A 73 -3.92 -4.78 4.43
CA ASP A 73 -3.04 -4.54 5.55
C ASP A 73 -3.70 -5.01 6.87
N GLN A 74 -2.89 -5.31 7.86
CA GLN A 74 -3.33 -5.88 9.14
C GLN A 74 -4.29 -4.99 9.95
N ASP A 75 -4.30 -3.68 9.72
CA ASP A 75 -5.06 -2.65 10.45
C ASP A 75 -6.33 -2.19 9.72
N SER A 76 -6.55 -2.69 8.52
CA SER A 76 -7.72 -2.40 7.70
C SER A 76 -8.95 -3.21 8.12
N LYS A 77 -10.13 -2.60 8.07
CA LYS A 77 -11.42 -3.23 8.34
C LYS A 77 -12.38 -3.01 7.20
N ILE A 78 -13.12 -4.06 6.86
CA ILE A 78 -14.19 -4.01 5.86
C ILE A 78 -15.55 -4.06 6.50
N THR A 79 -16.55 -3.53 5.80
CA THR A 79 -17.96 -3.61 6.15
C THR A 79 -18.62 -4.83 5.52
N ASP A 80 -19.81 -5.19 6.00
CA ASP A 80 -20.63 -6.23 5.36
C ASP A 80 -20.97 -5.82 3.92
N GLY A 81 -21.04 -6.81 3.01
CA GLY A 81 -21.29 -6.57 1.60
C GLY A 81 -20.16 -5.91 0.81
N TYR A 82 -18.98 -5.76 1.41
CA TYR A 82 -17.83 -5.10 0.80
C TYR A 82 -17.42 -5.72 -0.54
N LEU A 83 -17.25 -7.04 -0.57
CA LEU A 83 -16.83 -7.76 -1.77
C LEU A 83 -17.92 -7.79 -2.83
N GLU A 84 -19.18 -7.95 -2.43
CA GLU A 84 -20.34 -7.90 -3.34
C GLU A 84 -20.42 -6.54 -4.06
N ALA A 85 -20.25 -5.43 -3.31
CA ALA A 85 -20.23 -4.10 -3.87
C ALA A 85 -19.05 -3.90 -4.84
N MET A 86 -17.88 -4.49 -4.57
CA MET A 86 -16.75 -4.46 -5.50
C MET A 86 -17.05 -5.18 -6.80
N PHE A 87 -17.59 -6.38 -6.74
CA PHE A 87 -17.99 -7.13 -7.95
C PHE A 87 -19.12 -6.46 -8.72
N THR A 88 -20.07 -5.84 -8.02
CA THR A 88 -21.12 -5.04 -8.66
C THR A 88 -20.53 -3.87 -9.41
N SER A 89 -19.64 -3.11 -8.77
CA SER A 89 -18.94 -1.98 -9.41
C SER A 89 -18.07 -2.44 -10.58
N TRP A 90 -17.46 -3.62 -10.48
CA TRP A 90 -16.70 -4.22 -11.58
C TRP A 90 -17.58 -4.51 -12.78
N LYS A 91 -18.68 -5.24 -12.58
CA LYS A 91 -19.62 -5.64 -13.64
C LYS A 91 -20.30 -4.45 -14.33
N THR A 92 -20.54 -3.37 -13.58
CA THR A 92 -21.22 -2.17 -14.09
C THR A 92 -20.24 -1.11 -14.62
N HIS A 93 -18.93 -1.37 -14.58
CA HIS A 93 -17.93 -0.46 -15.14
C HIS A 93 -18.11 -0.37 -16.66
N SER A 94 -17.87 0.80 -17.23
CA SER A 94 -18.00 1.04 -18.68
C SER A 94 -17.06 0.18 -19.54
N ASP A 95 -15.94 -0.25 -18.97
CA ASP A 95 -14.92 -1.08 -19.64
C ASP A 95 -14.37 -2.12 -18.63
N PRO A 96 -15.16 -3.15 -18.25
CA PRO A 96 -14.79 -4.09 -17.19
C PRO A 96 -13.59 -4.97 -17.58
N ASP A 97 -13.37 -5.23 -18.86
CA ASP A 97 -12.29 -6.09 -19.35
C ASP A 97 -10.91 -5.44 -19.20
N ARG A 98 -10.87 -4.11 -19.15
CA ARG A 98 -9.64 -3.37 -18.90
C ARG A 98 -9.40 -3.03 -17.44
N VAL A 99 -10.37 -3.23 -16.55
CA VAL A 99 -10.16 -3.01 -15.12
C VAL A 99 -9.19 -4.06 -14.59
N ALA A 100 -8.08 -3.64 -14.01
CA ALA A 100 -7.06 -4.51 -13.44
C ALA A 100 -7.06 -4.48 -11.90
N SER A 101 -7.65 -3.44 -11.32
CA SER A 101 -7.78 -3.32 -9.87
C SER A 101 -8.98 -2.45 -9.52
N MET A 102 -9.82 -2.94 -8.61
CA MET A 102 -10.94 -2.21 -8.01
C MET A 102 -10.58 -1.82 -6.58
N HIS A 103 -10.70 -0.54 -6.27
CA HIS A 103 -10.33 0.02 -4.98
C HIS A 103 -11.54 0.50 -4.19
N PRO A 104 -11.52 0.47 -2.86
CA PRO A 104 -12.58 1.01 -2.02
C PRO A 104 -12.53 2.55 -1.93
N LEU A 105 -13.54 3.13 -1.32
CA LEU A 105 -13.41 4.42 -0.65
C LEU A 105 -12.73 4.22 0.70
N TYR A 106 -11.72 5.03 0.97
CA TYR A 106 -10.99 5.01 2.24
C TYR A 106 -11.64 5.98 3.22
N LYS A 107 -11.92 5.50 4.43
CA LYS A 107 -12.42 6.35 5.52
C LYS A 107 -11.51 6.24 6.72
N ASP A 108 -10.92 7.37 7.11
CA ASP A 108 -10.14 7.42 8.36
C ASP A 108 -11.09 7.35 9.56
N THR A 109 -10.92 6.32 10.38
CA THR A 109 -11.74 6.12 11.58
C THR A 109 -11.49 7.15 12.67
N ALA A 110 -10.32 7.80 12.68
CA ALA A 110 -9.94 8.81 13.69
C ALA A 110 -10.46 10.21 13.33
N MET A 111 -10.49 10.54 12.04
CA MET A 111 -10.86 11.89 11.57
C MET A 111 -12.19 11.93 10.82
N GLY A 112 -12.78 10.79 10.48
CA GLY A 112 -14.01 10.72 9.69
C GLY A 112 -13.89 11.27 8.26
N VAL A 113 -12.65 11.46 7.79
CA VAL A 113 -12.35 12.06 6.49
C VAL A 113 -12.22 10.97 5.45
N GLU A 114 -12.88 11.15 4.31
CA GLU A 114 -12.68 10.28 3.14
C GLU A 114 -11.36 10.65 2.45
N GLY A 115 -10.59 9.63 2.10
CA GLY A 115 -9.34 9.82 1.36
C GLY A 115 -9.63 10.34 -0.06
N VAL A 116 -9.00 11.44 -0.43
CA VAL A 116 -9.11 12.00 -1.77
C VAL A 116 -8.16 11.28 -2.72
N LEU A 117 -8.72 10.54 -3.68
CA LEU A 117 -7.96 9.93 -4.76
C LEU A 117 -7.80 10.93 -5.91
N ARG A 118 -6.56 11.14 -6.37
CA ARG A 118 -6.31 11.91 -7.60
C ARG A 118 -6.78 11.09 -8.79
N ARG A 119 -7.64 11.69 -9.62
CA ARG A 119 -8.24 11.01 -10.76
C ARG A 119 -7.43 11.25 -12.03
N ALA A 120 -7.38 10.22 -12.88
CA ALA A 120 -6.91 10.29 -14.26
C ALA A 120 -8.03 10.77 -15.20
N GLU A 121 -7.71 10.93 -16.47
CA GLU A 121 -8.67 11.37 -17.51
C GLU A 121 -9.83 10.37 -17.71
N ASP A 122 -9.60 9.09 -17.44
CA ASP A 122 -10.60 8.02 -17.47
C ASP A 122 -11.55 8.01 -16.23
N GLY A 123 -11.39 8.95 -15.32
CA GLY A 123 -12.17 9.06 -14.09
C GLY A 123 -11.73 8.13 -12.95
N GLY A 124 -10.89 7.13 -13.22
CA GLY A 124 -10.32 6.24 -12.21
C GLY A 124 -9.15 6.89 -11.44
N PRO A 125 -8.70 6.29 -10.32
CA PRO A 125 -7.58 6.84 -9.57
C PRO A 125 -6.26 6.68 -10.35
N ILE A 126 -5.35 7.67 -10.26
CA ILE A 126 -4.00 7.51 -10.83
C ILE A 126 -3.19 6.53 -9.98
N VAL A 127 -3.30 6.65 -8.67
CA VAL A 127 -2.68 5.78 -7.66
C VAL A 127 -3.70 5.54 -6.55
N ALA A 128 -3.74 4.34 -6.04
CA ALA A 128 -4.55 3.94 -4.91
C ALA A 128 -3.77 2.97 -4.02
N MET A 129 -4.14 2.85 -2.75
CA MET A 129 -3.52 1.89 -1.83
C MET A 129 -3.87 0.46 -2.24
N THR A 130 -2.93 -0.45 -2.03
CA THR A 130 -3.14 -1.90 -2.26
C THR A 130 -4.11 -2.50 -1.24
N SER A 131 -4.13 -1.94 -0.02
CA SER A 131 -5.06 -2.42 1.02
C SER A 131 -6.50 -2.22 0.61
N GLY A 132 -7.30 -3.29 0.67
CA GLY A 132 -8.70 -3.34 0.23
C GLY A 132 -8.88 -3.49 -1.28
N ALA A 133 -7.84 -3.59 -2.07
CA ALA A 133 -7.95 -3.74 -3.52
C ALA A 133 -8.34 -5.16 -3.93
N LEU A 134 -9.35 -5.27 -4.81
CA LEU A 134 -9.74 -6.49 -5.49
C LEU A 134 -9.05 -6.55 -6.86
N MET A 135 -8.30 -7.62 -7.10
CA MET A 135 -7.52 -7.78 -8.33
C MET A 135 -7.72 -9.18 -8.93
N PRO A 136 -7.88 -9.31 -10.25
CA PRO A 136 -7.87 -10.62 -10.88
C PRO A 136 -6.44 -11.19 -10.89
N THR A 137 -6.29 -12.49 -10.65
CA THR A 137 -4.96 -13.12 -10.60
C THR A 137 -4.21 -13.08 -11.93
N TRP A 138 -4.92 -13.04 -13.07
CA TRP A 138 -4.31 -12.94 -14.40
C TRP A 138 -3.48 -11.67 -14.62
N ILE A 139 -3.76 -10.59 -13.85
CA ILE A 139 -3.01 -9.34 -14.03
C ILE A 139 -1.53 -9.51 -13.65
N PHE A 140 -1.25 -10.34 -12.65
CA PHE A 140 0.11 -10.63 -12.22
C PHE A 140 0.91 -11.39 -13.27
N ASP A 141 0.24 -12.20 -14.10
CA ASP A 141 0.89 -12.87 -15.24
C ASP A 141 1.17 -11.89 -16.38
N LYS A 142 0.33 -10.87 -16.56
CA LYS A 142 0.46 -9.87 -17.62
C LYS A 142 1.50 -8.79 -17.34
N ILE A 143 1.51 -8.24 -16.12
CA ILE A 143 2.35 -7.09 -15.77
C ILE A 143 3.44 -7.43 -14.73
N GLY A 144 3.46 -8.68 -14.24
CA GLY A 144 4.39 -9.16 -13.21
C GLY A 144 3.92 -8.85 -11.79
N MET A 145 4.62 -9.40 -10.83
CA MET A 145 4.38 -9.29 -9.39
C MET A 145 4.75 -7.90 -8.85
N PHE A 146 4.38 -7.59 -7.60
CA PHE A 146 4.89 -6.42 -6.91
C PHE A 146 6.43 -6.46 -6.84
N ARG A 147 7.06 -5.30 -6.97
CA ARG A 147 8.52 -5.22 -6.91
C ARG A 147 9.03 -5.38 -5.48
N ALA A 148 9.49 -6.59 -5.14
CA ALA A 148 10.01 -6.94 -3.81
C ALA A 148 11.23 -6.08 -3.41
N ASP A 149 12.01 -5.60 -4.39
CA ASP A 149 13.16 -4.75 -4.17
C ASP A 149 12.83 -3.34 -3.65
N TYR A 150 11.56 -2.93 -3.66
CA TYR A 150 11.11 -1.70 -2.97
C TYR A 150 11.10 -1.87 -1.46
N PHE A 151 10.90 -3.07 -0.95
CA PHE A 151 10.82 -3.43 0.45
C PHE A 151 9.60 -2.80 1.17
N VAL A 152 9.53 -1.47 1.26
CA VAL A 152 8.44 -0.67 1.85
C VAL A 152 8.33 0.68 1.18
N ASP A 153 7.17 1.28 1.19
CA ASP A 153 6.80 2.55 0.53
C ASP A 153 6.94 2.53 -1.01
N GLU A 154 6.04 3.21 -1.69
CA GLU A 154 5.92 3.33 -3.15
C GLU A 154 5.64 2.00 -3.90
N VAL A 155 5.40 0.90 -3.20
CA VAL A 155 4.99 -0.39 -3.79
C VAL A 155 3.67 -0.24 -4.54
N ASP A 156 2.70 0.41 -3.90
CA ASP A 156 1.38 0.71 -4.46
C ASP A 156 1.49 1.63 -5.68
N THR A 157 2.24 2.71 -5.53
CA THR A 157 2.44 3.72 -6.57
C THR A 157 3.06 3.10 -7.83
N GLU A 158 4.12 2.31 -7.65
CA GLU A 158 4.81 1.65 -8.78
C GLU A 158 3.88 0.67 -9.48
N TYR A 159 3.12 -0.11 -8.72
CA TYR A 159 2.23 -1.11 -9.30
C TYR A 159 1.05 -0.46 -10.05
N CYS A 160 0.44 0.59 -9.48
CA CYS A 160 -0.60 1.37 -10.14
C CYS A 160 -0.12 1.98 -11.45
N PHE A 161 1.09 2.53 -11.48
CA PHE A 161 1.66 3.08 -12.70
C PHE A 161 1.95 2.00 -13.74
N ARG A 162 2.38 0.82 -13.33
CA ARG A 162 2.64 -0.31 -14.23
C ARG A 162 1.35 -0.82 -14.85
N ILE A 163 0.27 -0.94 -14.09
CA ILE A 163 -1.08 -1.23 -14.57
C ILE A 163 -1.47 -0.21 -15.66
N ARG A 164 -1.38 1.08 -15.35
CA ARG A 164 -1.78 2.15 -16.28
C ARG A 164 -0.91 2.25 -17.51
N ALA A 165 0.41 2.09 -17.36
CA ALA A 165 1.35 2.09 -18.49
C ALA A 165 1.14 0.91 -19.44
N ALA A 166 0.58 -0.20 -18.95
CA ALA A 166 0.17 -1.35 -19.75
C ALA A 166 -1.22 -1.18 -20.39
N GLY A 167 -1.89 -0.04 -20.22
CA GLY A 167 -3.19 0.27 -20.81
C GLY A 167 -4.40 -0.25 -20.03
N TYR A 168 -4.19 -0.78 -18.81
CA TYR A 168 -5.27 -1.21 -17.92
C TYR A 168 -5.78 -0.07 -17.04
N LEU A 169 -6.94 -0.27 -16.43
CA LEU A 169 -7.64 0.72 -15.62
C LEU A 169 -7.58 0.36 -14.13
N LEU A 170 -7.51 1.40 -13.31
CA LEU A 170 -7.83 1.35 -11.90
C LEU A 170 -9.22 1.94 -11.69
N ALA A 171 -10.08 1.24 -10.99
CA ALA A 171 -11.45 1.67 -10.74
C ALA A 171 -11.73 1.82 -9.22
N VAL A 172 -12.82 2.47 -8.87
CA VAL A 172 -13.26 2.66 -7.49
C VAL A 172 -14.66 2.11 -7.34
N SER A 173 -14.89 1.35 -6.27
CA SER A 173 -16.22 0.95 -5.82
C SER A 173 -16.71 1.95 -4.75
N PRO A 174 -17.66 2.84 -5.07
CA PRO A 174 -18.13 3.84 -4.11
C PRO A 174 -18.88 3.25 -2.92
N ALA A 175 -19.45 2.06 -3.09
CA ALA A 175 -20.20 1.37 -2.03
C ALA A 175 -19.30 0.51 -1.13
N SER A 176 -18.04 0.25 -1.52
CA SER A 176 -17.09 -0.49 -0.69
C SER A 176 -16.27 0.48 0.14
N VAL A 177 -16.44 0.44 1.47
CA VAL A 177 -15.74 1.33 2.39
C VAL A 177 -14.69 0.56 3.17
N LEU A 178 -13.43 0.98 3.08
CA LEU A 178 -12.34 0.50 3.90
C LEU A 178 -12.12 1.46 5.07
N LEU A 179 -12.31 0.94 6.27
CA LEU A 179 -11.98 1.67 7.49
C LEU A 179 -10.51 1.46 7.79
N HIS A 180 -9.74 2.54 7.72
CA HIS A 180 -8.30 2.51 7.97
C HIS A 180 -7.93 3.51 9.07
N HIS A 181 -6.95 3.16 9.90
CA HIS A 181 -6.48 4.03 10.97
C HIS A 181 -5.16 4.70 10.58
N ILE A 182 -5.22 5.95 10.14
CA ILE A 182 -4.03 6.71 9.69
C ILE A 182 -3.26 7.32 10.87
N GLY A 183 -3.29 6.69 12.05
CA GLY A 183 -2.56 7.17 13.23
C GLY A 183 -3.04 8.53 13.75
N HIS A 184 -2.46 9.00 14.84
CA HIS A 184 -2.82 10.29 15.44
C HIS A 184 -1.88 11.39 14.94
N PRO A 185 -2.37 12.35 14.11
CA PRO A 185 -1.55 13.45 13.65
C PRO A 185 -1.18 14.37 14.83
N ARG A 186 0.13 14.46 15.15
CA ARG A 186 0.62 15.43 16.13
C ARG A 186 0.80 16.80 15.45
N LYS A 187 0.10 17.81 15.96
CA LYS A 187 0.25 19.19 15.47
C LYS A 187 1.57 19.77 16.00
N SER A 188 2.33 20.40 15.13
CA SER A 188 3.54 21.16 15.45
C SER A 188 3.37 22.60 15.00
N SER A 189 4.16 23.50 15.60
CA SER A 189 4.17 24.92 15.19
C SER A 189 5.63 25.41 15.10
N PHE A 190 5.91 26.23 14.10
CA PHE A 190 7.19 26.90 13.95
C PHE A 190 6.92 28.34 13.46
N LEU A 191 7.47 29.32 14.17
CA LEU A 191 7.27 30.77 13.90
C LEU A 191 5.79 31.15 13.71
N GLY A 192 4.88 30.61 14.54
CA GLY A 192 3.44 30.86 14.45
C GLY A 192 2.66 30.09 13.38
N LEU A 193 3.35 29.42 12.46
CA LEU A 193 2.74 28.56 11.45
C LEU A 193 2.47 27.17 12.03
N ARG A 194 1.20 26.75 12.00
CA ARG A 194 0.78 25.41 12.44
C ARG A 194 0.82 24.43 11.28
N PHE A 195 1.43 23.26 11.50
CA PHE A 195 1.51 22.19 10.49
C PHE A 195 1.52 20.83 11.18
N THR A 196 1.27 19.78 10.41
CA THR A 196 1.23 18.40 10.91
C THR A 196 2.31 17.60 10.21
N PRO A 197 3.43 17.30 10.89
CA PRO A 197 4.45 16.40 10.37
C PRO A 197 3.99 14.94 10.48
N THR A 198 4.56 14.07 9.64
CA THR A 198 4.14 12.66 9.51
C THR A 198 4.78 11.73 10.55
N HIS A 199 5.80 12.21 11.26
CA HIS A 199 6.55 11.47 12.32
C HIS A 199 7.09 10.09 11.89
N HIS A 200 7.38 9.89 10.59
CA HIS A 200 7.97 8.66 10.13
C HIS A 200 9.34 8.38 10.74
N SER A 201 9.67 7.10 10.93
CA SER A 201 10.98 6.68 11.41
C SER A 201 12.10 7.09 10.43
N ALA A 202 13.35 7.18 10.92
CA ALA A 202 14.48 7.47 10.06
C ALA A 202 14.69 6.40 8.98
N LEU A 203 14.44 5.13 9.32
CA LEU A 203 14.46 4.02 8.38
C LEU A 203 13.44 4.21 7.25
N ARG A 204 12.20 4.57 7.61
CA ARG A 204 11.15 4.81 6.61
C ARG A 204 11.49 6.01 5.72
N ARG A 205 12.12 7.07 6.25
CA ARG A 205 12.60 8.21 5.45
C ARG A 205 13.63 7.80 4.40
N TYR A 206 14.49 6.83 4.71
CA TYR A 206 15.41 6.27 3.73
C TYR A 206 14.66 5.63 2.56
N TYR A 207 13.73 4.71 2.84
CA TYR A 207 12.98 4.01 1.77
C TYR A 207 12.12 4.97 0.97
N MET A 208 11.42 5.91 1.60
CA MET A 208 10.62 6.92 0.93
C MET A 208 11.44 7.73 -0.07
N SER A 209 12.60 8.26 0.34
CA SER A 209 13.46 9.07 -0.55
C SER A 209 14.05 8.26 -1.69
N ARG A 210 14.49 7.01 -1.42
CA ARG A 210 15.03 6.11 -2.43
C ARG A 210 13.97 5.72 -3.46
N ASN A 211 12.85 5.21 -2.99
CA ASN A 211 11.83 4.62 -3.85
C ASN A 211 11.09 5.69 -4.67
N ARG A 212 10.76 6.84 -4.06
CA ARG A 212 10.19 8.00 -4.79
C ARG A 212 11.07 8.42 -5.96
N LEU A 213 12.36 8.53 -5.73
CA LEU A 213 13.30 8.93 -6.79
C LEU A 213 13.32 7.91 -7.94
N VAL A 214 13.27 6.61 -7.63
CA VAL A 214 13.21 5.56 -8.65
C VAL A 214 11.89 5.62 -9.44
N VAL A 215 10.75 5.83 -8.75
CA VAL A 215 9.44 6.04 -9.38
C VAL A 215 9.48 7.29 -10.28
N TYR A 216 10.00 8.42 -9.78
CA TYR A 216 10.09 9.65 -10.57
C TYR A 216 10.93 9.47 -11.84
N LYS A 217 12.11 8.88 -11.73
CA LYS A 217 12.99 8.61 -12.89
C LYS A 217 12.29 7.73 -13.94
N LYS A 218 11.53 6.72 -13.50
CA LYS A 218 10.87 5.78 -14.41
C LYS A 218 9.64 6.37 -15.08
N TYR A 219 8.87 7.17 -14.35
CA TYR A 219 7.52 7.54 -14.78
C TYR A 219 7.32 9.03 -15.12
N ILE A 220 8.37 9.88 -15.02
CA ILE A 220 8.27 11.33 -15.32
C ILE A 220 7.75 11.61 -16.74
N TRP A 221 8.12 10.80 -17.72
CA TRP A 221 7.70 10.96 -19.12
C TRP A 221 6.32 10.37 -19.42
N ILE A 222 5.82 9.47 -18.55
CA ILE A 222 4.52 8.82 -18.73
C ILE A 222 3.44 9.58 -17.95
N PHE A 223 3.74 9.98 -16.71
CA PHE A 223 2.84 10.67 -15.78
C PHE A 223 3.43 12.00 -15.26
N PRO A 224 3.81 12.96 -16.13
CA PRO A 224 4.58 14.14 -15.72
C PRO A 224 3.86 15.00 -14.68
N ARG A 225 2.56 15.24 -14.85
CA ARG A 225 1.76 16.05 -13.91
C ARG A 225 1.76 15.45 -12.50
N TRP A 226 1.58 14.14 -12.40
CA TRP A 226 1.58 13.46 -11.11
C TRP A 226 2.97 13.50 -10.47
N VAL A 227 4.02 13.19 -11.23
CA VAL A 227 5.40 13.19 -10.72
C VAL A 227 5.80 14.56 -10.20
N LEU A 228 5.58 15.63 -10.98
CA LEU A 228 5.92 16.98 -10.57
C LEU A 228 5.17 17.42 -9.31
N GLN A 229 3.88 17.10 -9.22
CA GLN A 229 3.10 17.41 -8.02
C GLN A 229 3.59 16.58 -6.81
N SER A 230 3.89 15.29 -7.00
CA SER A 230 4.42 14.42 -5.94
C SER A 230 5.81 14.89 -5.47
N MET A 231 6.67 15.38 -6.38
CA MET A 231 7.93 16.01 -6.02
C MET A 231 7.71 17.24 -5.13
N LYS A 232 6.79 18.12 -5.50
CA LYS A 232 6.42 19.30 -4.69
C LYS A 232 5.94 18.91 -3.30
N ASP A 233 5.00 17.94 -3.23
CA ASP A 233 4.44 17.46 -1.96
C ASP A 233 5.54 16.83 -1.08
N SER A 234 6.46 16.07 -1.68
CA SER A 234 7.62 15.47 -1.01
C SER A 234 8.59 16.51 -0.44
N MET A 235 8.82 17.62 -1.17
CA MET A 235 9.62 18.72 -0.67
C MET A 235 8.97 19.39 0.55
N VAL A 236 7.65 19.66 0.47
CA VAL A 236 6.90 20.24 1.58
C VAL A 236 6.89 19.30 2.80
N GLU A 237 6.67 18.00 2.59
CA GLU A 237 6.73 17.00 3.65
C GLU A 237 8.11 16.95 4.33
N THR A 238 9.16 16.99 3.52
CA THR A 238 10.55 17.00 4.00
C THR A 238 10.83 18.25 4.82
N ALA A 239 10.41 19.42 4.35
CA ALA A 239 10.54 20.66 5.11
C ALA A 239 9.79 20.61 6.46
N LYS A 240 8.54 20.13 6.48
CA LYS A 240 7.78 19.92 7.73
C LYS A 240 8.49 18.98 8.70
N CYS A 241 9.12 17.92 8.20
CA CYS A 241 9.89 16.98 9.00
C CYS A 241 11.05 17.70 9.71
N PHE A 242 11.84 18.49 8.98
CA PHE A 242 12.97 19.19 9.54
C PHE A 242 12.60 20.35 10.48
N LEU A 243 11.43 20.95 10.31
CA LEU A 243 10.96 22.02 11.20
C LEU A 243 10.28 21.50 12.48
N GLY A 244 9.58 20.37 12.41
CA GLY A 244 8.66 19.93 13.47
C GLY A 244 8.90 18.56 14.09
N GLU A 245 9.90 17.80 13.62
CA GLU A 245 10.11 16.43 14.15
C GLU A 245 11.38 16.31 14.99
N GLU A 246 11.43 15.28 15.83
CA GLU A 246 12.61 14.90 16.59
C GLU A 246 13.60 14.09 15.73
N ASN A 247 14.84 13.92 16.22
CA ASN A 247 15.90 13.13 15.57
C ASN A 247 16.21 13.58 14.12
N ARG A 248 16.14 14.89 13.87
CA ARG A 248 16.29 15.50 12.55
C ARG A 248 17.59 15.11 11.84
N GLY A 249 18.72 15.07 12.56
CA GLY A 249 20.02 14.70 11.98
C GLY A 249 20.02 13.26 11.41
N ARG A 250 19.48 12.30 12.18
CA ARG A 250 19.37 10.90 11.72
C ARG A 250 18.41 10.78 10.53
N LYS A 251 17.29 11.50 10.56
CA LYS A 251 16.32 11.52 9.45
C LYS A 251 16.91 12.13 8.18
N LEU A 252 17.67 13.24 8.31
CA LEU A 252 18.37 13.87 7.19
C LEU A 252 19.42 12.94 6.59
N ARG A 253 20.27 12.34 7.43
CA ARG A 253 21.27 11.38 6.97
C ARG A 253 20.62 10.24 6.18
N ASN A 254 19.55 9.64 6.69
CA ASN A 254 18.87 8.54 6.03
C ASN A 254 18.14 8.98 4.75
N PHE A 255 17.56 10.18 4.72
CA PHE A 255 17.00 10.78 3.51
C PHE A 255 18.07 10.94 2.42
N LEU A 256 19.24 11.48 2.75
CA LEU A 256 20.36 11.66 1.80
C LEU A 256 20.92 10.31 1.31
N LEU A 257 21.06 9.33 2.22
CA LEU A 257 21.48 7.98 1.85
C LEU A 257 20.47 7.30 0.91
N GLY A 258 19.17 7.42 1.20
CA GLY A 258 18.13 6.90 0.33
C GLY A 258 18.14 7.55 -1.06
N THR A 259 18.25 8.88 -1.10
CA THR A 259 18.39 9.62 -2.37
C THR A 259 19.61 9.14 -3.16
N TRP A 260 20.76 8.98 -2.50
CA TRP A 260 21.98 8.50 -3.14
C TRP A 260 21.86 7.09 -3.70
N ASP A 261 21.27 6.16 -2.93
CA ASP A 261 21.02 4.79 -3.39
C ASP A 261 20.00 4.76 -4.53
N GLY A 262 18.96 5.59 -4.47
CA GLY A 262 17.99 5.75 -5.56
C GLY A 262 18.59 6.29 -6.86
N LEU A 263 19.55 7.23 -6.76
CA LEU A 263 20.32 7.69 -7.93
C LEU A 263 21.14 6.57 -8.55
N ARG A 264 21.74 5.72 -7.73
CA ARG A 264 22.56 4.57 -8.16
C ARG A 264 21.78 3.32 -8.51
N GLY A 265 20.45 3.30 -8.32
CA GLY A 265 19.60 2.13 -8.55
C GLY A 265 19.84 1.00 -7.55
N ARG A 266 20.36 1.30 -6.37
CA ARG A 266 20.56 0.31 -5.29
C ARG A 266 19.25 0.07 -4.57
N MET A 267 18.63 -1.06 -4.85
CA MET A 267 17.32 -1.44 -4.30
C MET A 267 17.46 -2.56 -3.25
N GLY A 268 16.33 -3.05 -2.76
CA GLY A 268 16.26 -4.13 -1.78
C GLY A 268 16.31 -3.67 -0.33
N LYS A 269 16.33 -4.64 0.58
CA LYS A 269 16.47 -4.41 2.02
C LYS A 269 17.84 -3.81 2.32
N ARG A 270 17.86 -2.79 3.13
CA ARG A 270 19.12 -2.16 3.59
C ARG A 270 19.40 -2.60 5.02
N GLU A 271 20.49 -3.31 5.17
CA GLU A 271 21.06 -3.62 6.49
C GLU A 271 21.84 -2.43 7.01
N ASN A 272 21.89 -2.22 8.33
CA ASN A 272 22.69 -1.18 8.99
C ASN A 272 22.29 0.30 8.71
N LEU A 273 20.99 0.62 8.89
CA LEU A 273 20.52 2.03 8.91
C LEU A 273 20.27 2.53 10.33
#